data_4250c46c1f1b658714838de194cd8625
#
_entry.id   4250c46c1f1b658714838de194cd8625
#
_cell.length_a   1.000
_cell.length_b   1.000
_cell.length_c   1.000
_cell.angle_alpha   90.00
_cell.angle_beta   90.00
_cell.angle_gamma   90.00
#
_symmetry.space_group_name_H-M   'P 1'
#
loop_
_entity.id
_entity.type
_entity.pdbx_description
1 polymer ?
#
loop_
_entity_poly.entity_id
_entity_poly.type
_entity_poly.pdbx_seq_one_letter_code
_entity_poly.pdbx_strand_id
1 'polypeptide(L)'
;MKYSKVHTCDFADERDVESGKEFKVCDFEGIQLGIMICYDREYPESARILMLKGAEVILVPNDCGSMQARIRALSTRAYENMVAVAMANPNGDSAGCSCAYSSICWDRNGKCVDNTVLLADDKTEGIFYAEFDMEAIREYRNREMLGNTFRKVEADSQLLSKEIKKPFIRDGQNR
;
A
#
# COMPACT_ATOMS: atom_id res chain seq x y z
N MET A 1 5.08 -16.11 -6.91
CA MET A 1 6.15 -15.30 -6.22
C MET A 1 6.18 -15.62 -4.74
N LYS A 2 7.38 -15.64 -4.10
CA LYS A 2 7.53 -15.68 -2.63
C LYS A 2 7.98 -14.30 -2.14
N TYR A 3 7.25 -13.73 -1.18
CA TYR A 3 7.54 -12.44 -0.57
C TYR A 3 7.72 -12.58 0.93
N SER A 4 8.72 -11.95 1.50
CA SER A 4 8.93 -11.82 2.94
C SER A 4 8.68 -10.36 3.33
N LYS A 5 7.90 -10.15 4.39
CA LYS A 5 7.59 -8.83 4.93
C LYS A 5 8.88 -8.05 5.19
N VAL A 6 8.97 -6.83 4.65
CA VAL A 6 10.18 -5.99 4.77
C VAL A 6 10.20 -5.27 6.11
N HIS A 7 9.09 -4.64 6.48
CA HIS A 7 8.97 -3.93 7.75
C HIS A 7 8.30 -4.83 8.78
N THR A 8 9.09 -5.57 9.55
CA THR A 8 8.63 -6.37 10.67
C THR A 8 8.30 -5.49 11.88
N CYS A 9 7.40 -5.95 12.73
CA CYS A 9 7.03 -5.27 13.99
C CYS A 9 8.04 -5.61 15.08
N ASP A 10 9.30 -5.18 14.94
CA ASP A 10 10.42 -5.49 15.84
C ASP A 10 10.20 -5.00 17.28
N PHE A 11 9.24 -4.12 17.48
CA PHE A 11 8.79 -3.63 18.79
C PHE A 11 7.72 -4.51 19.44
N ALA A 12 7.26 -5.56 18.77
CA ALA A 12 6.19 -6.47 19.20
C ALA A 12 6.57 -7.93 18.94
N ASP A 13 5.59 -8.75 18.55
CA ASP A 13 5.72 -10.21 18.46
C ASP A 13 6.60 -10.69 17.28
N GLU A 14 6.96 -9.81 16.36
CA GLU A 14 7.80 -10.15 15.20
C GLU A 14 9.30 -9.89 15.44
N ARG A 15 9.73 -9.66 16.68
CA ARG A 15 11.12 -9.34 17.02
C ARG A 15 12.12 -10.39 16.53
N ASP A 16 11.73 -11.65 16.54
CA ASP A 16 12.58 -12.79 16.20
C ASP A 16 12.32 -13.31 14.76
N VAL A 17 11.53 -12.58 13.97
CA VAL A 17 11.24 -12.92 12.58
C VAL A 17 12.25 -12.22 11.66
N GLU A 18 12.76 -12.96 10.68
CA GLU A 18 13.67 -12.40 9.67
C GLU A 18 12.92 -11.46 8.72
N SER A 19 13.35 -10.21 8.65
CA SER A 19 12.82 -9.21 7.72
C SER A 19 13.21 -9.52 6.27
N GLY A 20 12.29 -9.27 5.35
CA GLY A 20 12.59 -9.23 3.92
C GLY A 20 13.55 -8.09 3.57
N LYS A 21 14.23 -8.22 2.43
CA LYS A 21 15.24 -7.23 1.99
C LYS A 21 14.79 -6.41 0.78
N GLU A 22 13.65 -6.76 0.18
CA GLU A 22 13.16 -6.10 -1.03
C GLU A 22 11.65 -6.20 -1.18
N PHE A 23 11.05 -5.19 -1.77
CA PHE A 23 9.69 -5.23 -2.28
C PHE A 23 9.67 -5.92 -3.64
N LYS A 24 8.66 -6.76 -3.88
CA LYS A 24 8.57 -7.58 -5.09
C LYS A 24 7.30 -7.32 -5.87
N VAL A 25 7.45 -7.35 -7.19
CA VAL A 25 6.35 -7.33 -8.16
C VAL A 25 6.44 -8.60 -9.00
N CYS A 26 5.30 -9.16 -9.36
CA CYS A 26 5.23 -10.28 -10.29
C CYS A 26 4.13 -10.05 -11.33
N ASP A 27 4.32 -10.63 -12.50
CA ASP A 27 3.24 -10.74 -13.47
C ASP A 27 2.24 -11.83 -13.05
N PHE A 28 0.98 -11.49 -13.16
CA PHE A 28 -0.14 -12.41 -13.03
C PHE A 28 -1.15 -12.10 -14.14
N GLU A 29 -1.20 -12.95 -15.15
CA GLU A 29 -2.08 -12.81 -16.33
C GLU A 29 -2.00 -11.42 -16.99
N GLY A 30 -0.79 -10.88 -17.10
CA GLY A 30 -0.53 -9.56 -17.70
C GLY A 30 -0.80 -8.37 -16.78
N ILE A 31 -1.07 -8.61 -15.48
CA ILE A 31 -1.22 -7.59 -14.46
C ILE A 31 0.01 -7.62 -13.53
N GLN A 32 0.63 -6.48 -13.29
CA GLN A 32 1.78 -6.36 -12.38
C GLN A 32 1.29 -6.23 -10.93
N LEU A 33 1.45 -7.31 -10.15
CA LEU A 33 1.03 -7.37 -8.75
C LEU A 33 2.19 -7.09 -7.79
N GLY A 34 2.01 -6.11 -6.92
CA GLY A 34 2.89 -5.87 -5.77
C GLY A 34 2.27 -6.42 -4.47
N ILE A 35 3.09 -6.64 -3.45
CA ILE A 35 2.63 -7.09 -2.13
C ILE A 35 3.24 -6.21 -1.03
N MET A 36 2.40 -5.81 -0.08
CA MET A 36 2.79 -5.25 1.22
C MET A 36 2.12 -6.08 2.31
N ILE A 37 2.86 -6.58 3.29
CA ILE A 37 2.28 -7.36 4.39
C ILE A 37 2.13 -6.46 5.62
N CYS A 38 0.90 -6.25 6.07
CA CYS A 38 0.54 -5.62 7.34
C CYS A 38 1.35 -4.32 7.58
N TYR A 39 2.38 -4.34 8.43
CA TYR A 39 3.17 -3.17 8.82
C TYR A 39 3.92 -2.49 7.67
N ASP A 40 4.21 -3.20 6.56
CA ASP A 40 4.78 -2.58 5.35
C ASP A 40 3.96 -1.37 4.87
N ARG A 41 2.62 -1.43 4.99
CA ARG A 41 1.72 -0.36 4.54
C ARG A 41 1.79 0.94 5.36
N GLU A 42 2.35 0.89 6.58
CA GLU A 42 2.51 2.10 7.40
C GLU A 42 3.54 3.07 6.79
N TYR A 43 4.46 2.55 5.99
CA TYR A 43 5.49 3.34 5.32
C TYR A 43 5.08 3.69 3.88
N PRO A 44 4.93 4.99 3.53
CA PRO A 44 4.57 5.42 2.18
C PRO A 44 5.56 4.95 1.12
N GLU A 45 6.82 4.79 1.50
CA GLU A 45 7.88 4.31 0.62
C GLU A 45 7.62 2.91 0.07
N SER A 46 6.94 2.04 0.84
CA SER A 46 6.60 0.68 0.42
C SER A 46 5.77 0.68 -0.86
N ALA A 47 4.67 1.43 -0.87
CA ALA A 47 3.80 1.55 -2.05
C ALA A 47 4.51 2.28 -3.19
N ARG A 48 5.32 3.32 -2.86
CA ARG A 48 6.11 4.05 -3.85
C ARG A 48 7.12 3.16 -4.56
N ILE A 49 7.85 2.33 -3.84
CA ILE A 49 8.81 1.38 -4.41
C ILE A 49 8.10 0.37 -5.32
N LEU A 50 6.96 -0.17 -4.89
CA LEU A 50 6.17 -1.10 -5.69
C LEU A 50 5.69 -0.45 -6.99
N MET A 51 5.19 0.78 -6.95
CA MET A 51 4.80 1.53 -8.14
C MET A 51 6.00 1.76 -9.07
N LEU A 52 7.16 2.16 -8.54
CA LEU A 52 8.38 2.35 -9.32
C LEU A 52 8.90 1.05 -9.95
N LYS A 53 8.60 -0.10 -9.35
CA LYS A 53 8.85 -1.43 -9.91
C LYS A 53 7.77 -1.88 -10.91
N GLY A 54 6.79 -1.05 -11.19
CA GLY A 54 5.76 -1.29 -12.21
C GLY A 54 4.45 -1.87 -11.68
N ALA A 55 4.26 -2.03 -10.37
CA ALA A 55 2.99 -2.53 -9.84
C ALA A 55 1.79 -1.71 -10.35
N GLU A 56 0.74 -2.42 -10.74
CA GLU A 56 -0.56 -1.85 -11.13
C GLU A 56 -1.58 -2.06 -10.02
N VAL A 57 -1.47 -3.19 -9.31
CA VAL A 57 -2.29 -3.54 -8.15
C VAL A 57 -1.37 -3.94 -7.00
N ILE A 58 -1.65 -3.45 -5.79
CA ILE A 58 -0.95 -3.83 -4.57
C ILE A 58 -1.91 -4.61 -3.68
N LEU A 59 -1.53 -5.84 -3.34
CA LEU A 59 -2.25 -6.70 -2.41
C LEU A 59 -1.68 -6.54 -1.01
N VAL A 60 -2.56 -6.41 -0.01
CA VAL A 60 -2.17 -6.15 1.38
C VAL A 60 -2.80 -7.20 2.31
N PRO A 61 -2.18 -8.38 2.46
CA PRO A 61 -2.53 -9.25 3.57
C PRO A 61 -2.25 -8.55 4.89
N ASN A 62 -3.26 -8.49 5.76
CA ASN A 62 -3.19 -7.71 6.99
C ASN A 62 -3.78 -8.51 8.16
N ASP A 63 -3.32 -8.21 9.35
CA ASP A 63 -3.90 -8.69 10.61
C ASP A 63 -3.62 -7.64 11.69
N CYS A 64 -4.54 -6.69 11.85
CA CYS A 64 -4.44 -5.72 12.94
C CYS A 64 -5.77 -4.99 13.19
N GLY A 65 -5.84 -4.33 14.35
CA GLY A 65 -6.96 -3.46 14.74
C GLY A 65 -6.75 -1.99 14.43
N SER A 66 -7.64 -1.14 14.95
CA SER A 66 -7.61 0.33 14.80
C SER A 66 -7.55 0.80 13.35
N MET A 67 -8.44 0.27 12.51
CA MET A 67 -8.35 0.37 11.06
C MET A 67 -8.66 1.74 10.47
N GLN A 68 -9.34 2.65 11.18
CA GLN A 68 -9.85 3.90 10.61
C GLN A 68 -8.78 4.82 9.99
N ALA A 69 -7.61 4.94 10.61
CA ALA A 69 -6.50 5.70 10.02
C ALA A 69 -5.87 4.95 8.83
N ARG A 70 -5.82 3.62 8.92
CA ARG A 70 -5.15 2.74 7.97
C ARG A 70 -5.90 2.62 6.64
N ILE A 71 -7.23 2.52 6.66
CA ILE A 71 -8.03 2.52 5.44
C ILE A 71 -7.91 3.84 4.68
N ARG A 72 -7.87 4.99 5.39
CA ARG A 72 -7.62 6.29 4.76
C ARG A 72 -6.20 6.37 4.15
N ALA A 73 -5.20 5.85 4.86
CA ALA A 73 -3.85 5.78 4.34
C ALA A 73 -3.78 4.92 3.06
N LEU A 74 -4.47 3.77 3.00
CA LEU A 74 -4.51 2.91 1.81
C LEU A 74 -5.19 3.59 0.62
N SER A 75 -6.28 4.33 0.84
CA SER A 75 -6.89 5.17 -0.20
C SER A 75 -5.88 6.20 -0.75
N THR A 76 -5.12 6.85 0.15
CA THR A 76 -4.06 7.78 -0.24
C THR A 76 -2.92 7.07 -0.99
N ARG A 77 -2.52 5.85 -0.58
CA ARG A 77 -1.51 5.06 -1.32
C ARG A 77 -1.95 4.75 -2.73
N ALA A 78 -3.24 4.43 -2.94
CA ALA A 78 -3.79 4.22 -4.27
C ALA A 78 -3.72 5.49 -5.11
N TYR A 79 -4.12 6.62 -4.57
CA TYR A 79 -4.09 7.93 -5.21
C TYR A 79 -2.67 8.37 -5.60
N GLU A 80 -1.78 8.52 -4.62
CA GLU A 80 -0.45 9.13 -4.82
C GLU A 80 0.50 8.29 -5.68
N ASN A 81 0.24 6.99 -5.81
CA ASN A 81 1.03 6.05 -6.60
C ASN A 81 0.34 5.62 -7.89
N MET A 82 -0.89 6.05 -8.12
CA MET A 82 -1.70 5.63 -9.28
C MET A 82 -1.74 4.10 -9.44
N VAL A 83 -1.97 3.38 -8.34
CA VAL A 83 -2.09 1.91 -8.29
C VAL A 83 -3.41 1.53 -7.64
N ALA A 84 -4.01 0.42 -8.03
CA ALA A 84 -5.10 -0.14 -7.25
C ALA A 84 -4.54 -0.81 -5.98
N VAL A 85 -5.30 -0.76 -4.89
CA VAL A 85 -4.91 -1.37 -3.62
C VAL A 85 -6.06 -2.23 -3.10
N ALA A 86 -5.79 -3.47 -2.70
CA ALA A 86 -6.76 -4.35 -2.05
C ALA A 86 -6.16 -4.93 -0.77
N MET A 87 -6.85 -4.75 0.35
CA MET A 87 -6.45 -5.25 1.67
C MET A 87 -7.48 -6.25 2.20
N ALA A 88 -7.00 -7.39 2.65
CA ALA A 88 -7.77 -8.35 3.44
C ALA A 88 -7.31 -8.31 4.89
N ASN A 89 -8.27 -8.15 5.83
CA ASN A 89 -8.04 -8.12 7.26
C ASN A 89 -9.07 -9.01 7.97
N PRO A 90 -8.69 -9.80 8.98
CA PRO A 90 -9.65 -10.57 9.77
C PRO A 90 -10.70 -9.66 10.40
N ASN A 91 -11.95 -10.15 10.51
CA ASN A 91 -12.98 -9.46 11.27
C ASN A 91 -12.66 -9.51 12.77
N GLY A 92 -13.26 -8.63 13.56
CA GLY A 92 -13.11 -8.58 15.00
C GLY A 92 -13.23 -7.16 15.56
N ASP A 93 -13.29 -7.05 16.86
CA ASP A 93 -13.40 -5.77 17.56
C ASP A 93 -12.24 -4.83 17.18
N SER A 94 -12.58 -3.70 16.58
CA SER A 94 -11.64 -2.72 16.05
C SER A 94 -10.75 -3.20 14.87
N ALA A 95 -10.92 -4.42 14.37
CA ALA A 95 -10.25 -4.99 13.21
C ALA A 95 -11.16 -4.87 11.95
N GLY A 96 -11.27 -5.91 11.12
CA GLY A 96 -12.13 -5.91 9.93
C GLY A 96 -11.73 -4.85 8.91
N CYS A 97 -12.71 -4.19 8.33
CA CYS A 97 -12.52 -3.13 7.35
C CYS A 97 -11.65 -3.55 6.15
N SER A 98 -11.79 -4.80 5.67
CA SER A 98 -11.21 -5.20 4.38
C SER A 98 -11.65 -4.20 3.33
N CYS A 99 -10.74 -3.74 2.46
CA CYS A 99 -11.03 -2.64 1.56
C CYS A 99 -10.30 -2.75 0.24
N ALA A 100 -10.85 -2.08 -0.77
CA ALA A 100 -10.21 -1.91 -2.06
C ALA A 100 -10.40 -0.49 -2.59
N TYR A 101 -9.35 0.07 -3.16
CA TYR A 101 -9.31 1.42 -3.70
C TYR A 101 -8.76 1.39 -5.12
N SER A 102 -9.46 2.08 -6.03
CA SER A 102 -8.95 2.34 -7.37
C SER A 102 -7.86 3.42 -7.34
N SER A 103 -7.01 3.43 -8.36
CA SER A 103 -6.10 4.54 -8.61
C SER A 103 -6.83 5.78 -9.15
N ILE A 104 -8.03 5.62 -9.70
CA ILE A 104 -8.76 6.67 -10.40
C ILE A 104 -9.42 7.60 -9.39
N CYS A 105 -8.87 8.79 -9.22
CA CYS A 105 -9.39 9.83 -8.31
C CYS A 105 -9.90 11.07 -9.05
N TRP A 106 -9.70 11.13 -10.37
CA TRP A 106 -10.15 12.24 -11.22
C TRP A 106 -10.82 11.67 -12.48
N ASP A 107 -12.01 12.19 -12.80
CA ASP A 107 -12.63 11.89 -14.07
C ASP A 107 -11.94 12.64 -15.24
N ARG A 108 -12.42 12.42 -16.47
CA ARG A 108 -11.86 13.07 -17.67
C ARG A 108 -12.07 14.57 -17.70
N ASN A 109 -12.93 15.12 -16.85
CA ASN A 109 -13.18 16.56 -16.72
C ASN A 109 -12.39 17.20 -15.58
N GLY A 110 -11.53 16.42 -14.89
CA GLY A 110 -10.76 16.87 -13.75
C GLY A 110 -11.59 16.99 -12.45
N LYS A 111 -12.77 16.40 -12.40
CA LYS A 111 -13.58 16.34 -11.18
C LYS A 111 -13.11 15.19 -10.31
N CYS A 112 -12.93 15.46 -9.02
CA CYS A 112 -12.61 14.43 -8.02
C CYS A 112 -13.75 13.41 -7.92
N VAL A 113 -13.37 12.13 -7.91
CA VAL A 113 -14.27 11.00 -7.69
C VAL A 113 -13.79 10.19 -6.49
N ASP A 114 -14.72 9.54 -5.80
CA ASP A 114 -14.39 8.59 -4.74
C ASP A 114 -13.70 7.37 -5.35
N ASN A 115 -12.52 7.05 -4.86
CA ASN A 115 -11.75 5.90 -5.32
C ASN A 115 -12.05 4.60 -4.55
N THR A 116 -13.04 4.60 -3.66
CA THR A 116 -13.44 3.43 -2.90
C THR A 116 -14.18 2.44 -3.80
N VAL A 117 -13.61 1.24 -3.97
CA VAL A 117 -14.22 0.13 -4.71
C VAL A 117 -14.97 -0.78 -3.75
N LEU A 118 -14.38 -1.03 -2.58
CA LEU A 118 -14.93 -1.86 -1.52
C LEU A 118 -14.51 -1.32 -0.16
N LEU A 119 -15.43 -1.33 0.78
CA LEU A 119 -15.16 -1.15 2.21
C LEU A 119 -16.10 -2.06 3.00
N ALA A 120 -15.57 -3.14 3.55
CA ALA A 120 -16.30 -4.05 4.42
C ALA A 120 -16.40 -3.44 5.83
N ASP A 121 -17.39 -3.90 6.60
CA ASP A 121 -17.50 -3.56 8.02
C ASP A 121 -16.48 -4.34 8.88
N ASP A 122 -16.52 -4.14 10.18
CA ASP A 122 -15.62 -4.74 11.14
C ASP A 122 -16.14 -6.08 11.74
N LYS A 123 -17.34 -6.52 11.37
CA LYS A 123 -18.05 -7.64 12.02
C LYS A 123 -18.32 -8.81 11.09
N THR A 124 -18.59 -8.52 9.83
CA THR A 124 -19.00 -9.55 8.87
C THR A 124 -17.81 -10.37 8.43
N GLU A 125 -17.82 -11.66 8.73
CA GLU A 125 -16.92 -12.64 8.12
C GLU A 125 -17.44 -13.09 6.78
N GLY A 126 -16.58 -13.09 5.75
CA GLY A 126 -17.01 -13.49 4.41
C GLY A 126 -15.97 -13.26 3.33
N ILE A 127 -16.38 -13.59 2.11
CA ILE A 127 -15.60 -13.29 0.91
C ILE A 127 -16.23 -12.06 0.26
N PHE A 128 -15.42 -11.03 0.07
CA PHE A 128 -15.81 -9.79 -0.58
C PHE A 128 -15.14 -9.69 -1.95
N TYR A 129 -15.86 -9.24 -2.95
CA TYR A 129 -15.36 -9.09 -4.32
C TYR A 129 -15.11 -7.62 -4.61
N ALA A 130 -13.93 -7.32 -5.13
CA ALA A 130 -13.57 -6.00 -5.66
C ALA A 130 -13.15 -6.15 -7.12
N GLU A 131 -13.74 -5.36 -8.00
CA GLU A 131 -13.43 -5.36 -9.42
C GLU A 131 -12.60 -4.12 -9.78
N PHE A 132 -11.51 -4.32 -10.52
CA PHE A 132 -10.70 -3.26 -11.07
C PHE A 132 -10.72 -3.30 -12.59
N ASP A 133 -11.19 -2.21 -13.20
CA ASP A 133 -11.07 -2.01 -14.65
C ASP A 133 -9.60 -1.66 -14.97
N MET A 134 -8.85 -2.68 -15.38
CA MET A 134 -7.42 -2.51 -15.65
C MET A 134 -7.15 -1.65 -16.89
N GLU A 135 -8.05 -1.62 -17.87
CA GLU A 135 -7.92 -0.74 -19.05
C GLU A 135 -8.10 0.72 -18.63
N ALA A 136 -9.13 1.02 -17.85
CA ALA A 136 -9.36 2.36 -17.32
C ALA A 136 -8.22 2.82 -16.40
N ILE A 137 -7.68 1.93 -15.56
CA ILE A 137 -6.53 2.23 -14.70
C ILE A 137 -5.29 2.56 -15.54
N ARG A 138 -5.00 1.78 -16.58
CA ARG A 138 -3.86 2.01 -17.47
C ARG A 138 -4.01 3.31 -18.25
N GLU A 139 -5.21 3.60 -18.77
CA GLU A 139 -5.51 4.87 -19.43
C GLU A 139 -5.29 6.04 -18.45
N TYR A 140 -5.83 5.96 -17.23
CA TYR A 140 -5.66 6.96 -16.19
C TYR A 140 -4.18 7.23 -15.90
N ARG A 141 -3.39 6.19 -15.69
CA ARG A 141 -1.93 6.29 -15.45
C ARG A 141 -1.18 6.96 -16.60
N ASN A 142 -1.61 6.76 -17.84
CA ASN A 142 -0.98 7.35 -19.00
C ASN A 142 -1.25 8.84 -19.18
N ARG A 143 -2.37 9.35 -18.68
CA ARG A 143 -2.77 10.75 -18.85
C ARG A 143 -2.47 11.64 -17.65
N GLU A 144 -2.39 11.07 -16.44
CA GLU A 144 -2.22 11.85 -15.21
C GLU A 144 -0.76 12.24 -14.96
N MET A 145 -0.59 13.36 -14.26
CA MET A 145 0.72 13.96 -13.99
C MET A 145 1.32 13.55 -12.65
N LEU A 146 0.75 12.53 -12.00
CA LEU A 146 1.18 12.01 -10.71
C LEU A 146 2.20 10.85 -10.85
N GLY A 147 2.42 10.14 -9.77
CA GLY A 147 3.32 9.00 -9.72
C GLY A 147 4.78 9.40 -9.91
N ASN A 148 5.38 8.96 -11.01
CA ASN A 148 6.80 9.22 -11.30
C ASN A 148 7.05 10.27 -12.42
N THR A 149 5.99 10.83 -13.01
CA THR A 149 6.09 11.66 -14.23
C THR A 149 6.96 12.91 -14.04
N PHE A 150 6.75 13.66 -12.96
CA PHE A 150 7.46 14.92 -12.67
C PHE A 150 8.18 14.92 -11.33
N ARG A 151 8.46 13.75 -10.78
CA ARG A 151 9.13 13.60 -9.49
C ARG A 151 10.57 14.15 -9.56
N LYS A 152 10.98 14.94 -8.56
CA LYS A 152 12.32 15.52 -8.45
C LYS A 152 13.19 14.61 -7.57
N VAL A 153 13.70 13.54 -8.15
CA VAL A 153 14.40 12.43 -7.46
C VAL A 153 15.62 12.93 -6.67
N GLU A 154 16.31 13.96 -7.17
CA GLU A 154 17.49 14.54 -6.50
C GLU A 154 17.15 15.10 -5.12
N ALA A 155 15.91 15.56 -4.92
CA ALA A 155 15.44 16.05 -3.62
C ALA A 155 15.15 14.92 -2.60
N ASP A 156 15.01 13.68 -3.07
CA ASP A 156 14.60 12.53 -2.27
C ASP A 156 15.78 11.84 -1.55
N SER A 157 17.00 12.37 -1.63
CA SER A 157 18.21 11.74 -1.08
C SER A 157 18.14 11.43 0.42
N GLN A 158 17.37 12.22 1.18
CA GLN A 158 17.17 11.99 2.62
C GLN A 158 16.43 10.68 2.92
N LEU A 159 15.65 10.14 1.98
CA LEU A 159 15.00 8.83 2.15
C LEU A 159 15.99 7.67 2.24
N LEU A 160 17.24 7.86 1.80
CA LEU A 160 18.31 6.87 1.91
C LEU A 160 19.16 7.03 3.15
N SER A 161 18.92 8.06 3.96
CA SER A 161 19.65 8.29 5.19
C SER A 161 19.32 7.22 6.24
N LYS A 162 20.36 6.68 6.87
CA LYS A 162 20.23 5.77 8.01
C LYS A 162 20.20 6.50 9.35
N GLU A 163 20.34 7.83 9.34
CA GLU A 163 20.34 8.63 10.54
C GLU A 163 18.94 8.71 11.16
N ILE A 164 18.81 8.29 12.41
CA ILE A 164 17.57 8.42 13.18
C ILE A 164 17.71 9.59 14.13
N LYS A 165 16.82 10.57 14.04
CA LYS A 165 16.81 11.79 14.85
C LYS A 165 15.68 11.77 15.87
N LYS A 166 15.84 12.55 16.94
CA LYS A 166 14.71 12.81 17.86
C LYS A 166 13.53 13.42 17.10
N PRO A 167 12.28 13.09 17.44
CA PRO A 167 11.83 12.25 18.58
C PRO A 167 11.76 10.74 18.29
N PHE A 168 12.31 10.24 17.20
CA PHE A 168 12.12 8.86 16.71
C PHE A 168 13.14 7.84 17.26
N ILE A 169 14.06 8.27 18.14
CA ILE A 169 15.01 7.36 18.79
C ILE A 169 14.26 6.48 19.80
N ARG A 170 14.44 5.16 19.70
CA ARG A 170 13.85 4.15 20.58
C ARG A 170 14.90 3.12 20.97
N ASP A 171 14.74 2.48 22.14
CA ASP A 171 15.60 1.38 22.55
C ASP A 171 15.45 0.20 21.58
N GLY A 172 16.56 -0.43 21.18
CA GLY A 172 16.59 -1.59 20.32
C GLY A 172 16.48 -1.33 18.81
N GLN A 173 16.52 -0.08 18.34
CA GLN A 173 16.41 0.26 16.91
C GLN A 173 17.56 -0.21 16.01
N ASN A 174 18.72 -0.53 16.58
CA ASN A 174 19.94 -0.88 15.82
C ASN A 174 20.14 -2.41 15.77
N ARG A 175 19.13 -3.16 15.30
CA ARG A 175 19.26 -4.60 15.11
C ARG A 175 19.39 -4.98 13.63
#